data_c487d1a9009856b89423a8e69d300506
#
_entry.id   c487d1a9009856b89423a8e69d300506
#
_cell.length_a   1.000
_cell.length_b   1.000
_cell.length_c   1.000
_cell.angle_alpha   90.00
_cell.angle_beta   90.00
_cell.angle_gamma   90.00
#
_symmetry.space_group_name_H-M   'P 1'
#
loop_
_entity.id
_entity.type
_entity.pdbx_description
1 polymer ?
#
loop_
_entity_poly.entity_id
_entity_poly.type
_entity_poly.pdbx_seq_one_letter_code
_entity_poly.pdbx_strand_id
1 'polypeptide(L)'
;MKNRKRKKRPVLGILLPLLILTLALTGYVLYVELFPMRYSETVEQYAAETGLDSDLIYAVIHTESKFREDAVSPMDAKGLMQINEITGEFISEKLEMADFLDGDLFIPETNIRMGTWYLSYLMELFGGETEGLAAYNAGPSRVRSWLANPEYGDGTNLTNIPFKETENYVMRVRQRQKIYRVLYFWN
;
A
#
# COMPACT_ATOMS: atom_id res chain seq x y z
N MET A 1 -4.73 -66.11 33.75
CA MET A 1 -5.07 -65.28 32.56
C MET A 1 -4.98 -63.81 32.93
N LYS A 2 -3.97 -63.09 32.48
CA LYS A 2 -3.75 -61.65 32.78
C LYS A 2 -4.50 -60.78 31.74
N ASN A 3 -5.57 -60.14 32.13
CA ASN A 3 -6.34 -59.23 31.30
C ASN A 3 -5.53 -57.97 30.99
N ARG A 4 -4.91 -57.88 29.81
CA ARG A 4 -4.23 -56.68 29.32
C ARG A 4 -5.30 -55.63 28.95
N LYS A 5 -5.59 -54.69 29.84
CA LYS A 5 -6.36 -53.51 29.53
C LYS A 5 -5.63 -52.72 28.45
N ARG A 6 -6.11 -52.74 27.19
CA ARG A 6 -5.66 -51.85 26.10
C ARG A 6 -5.90 -50.40 26.57
N LYS A 7 -4.82 -49.69 26.89
CA LYS A 7 -4.90 -48.22 27.09
C LYS A 7 -5.39 -47.60 25.76
N LYS A 8 -6.63 -47.16 25.71
CA LYS A 8 -7.10 -46.30 24.62
C LYS A 8 -6.21 -45.05 24.63
N ARG A 9 -5.36 -44.87 23.62
CA ARG A 9 -4.59 -43.65 23.45
C ARG A 9 -5.60 -42.50 23.33
N PRO A 10 -5.43 -41.38 24.03
CA PRO A 10 -6.39 -40.32 24.00
C PRO A 10 -6.41 -39.74 22.58
N VAL A 11 -7.46 -40.05 21.81
CA VAL A 11 -7.73 -39.50 20.47
C VAL A 11 -7.73 -37.95 20.53
N LEU A 12 -8.14 -37.40 21.66
CA LEU A 12 -8.12 -35.98 21.95
C LEU A 12 -6.72 -35.36 21.86
N GLY A 13 -5.66 -36.14 22.23
CA GLY A 13 -4.25 -35.67 22.15
C GLY A 13 -3.74 -35.49 20.71
N ILE A 14 -4.43 -36.05 19.71
CA ILE A 14 -4.09 -35.90 18.29
C ILE A 14 -5.05 -34.86 17.63
N LEU A 15 -6.32 -34.87 18.02
CA LEU A 15 -7.32 -33.96 17.42
C LEU A 15 -7.10 -32.51 17.77
N LEU A 16 -6.65 -32.19 18.99
CA LEU A 16 -6.43 -30.81 19.41
C LEU A 16 -5.29 -30.12 18.62
N PRO A 17 -4.08 -30.69 18.49
CA PRO A 17 -3.04 -30.07 17.67
C PRO A 17 -3.43 -30.01 16.18
N LEU A 18 -4.16 -30.99 15.67
CA LEU A 18 -4.67 -30.93 14.29
C LEU A 18 -5.65 -29.78 14.09
N LEU A 19 -6.56 -29.54 15.03
CA LEU A 19 -7.48 -28.42 15.00
C LEU A 19 -6.73 -27.08 15.07
N ILE A 20 -5.75 -26.95 15.93
CA ILE A 20 -4.93 -25.73 16.03
C ILE A 20 -4.18 -25.48 14.72
N LEU A 21 -3.60 -26.53 14.13
CA LEU A 21 -2.90 -26.42 12.84
C LEU A 21 -3.84 -26.00 11.71
N THR A 22 -5.05 -26.58 11.63
CA THR A 22 -6.03 -26.21 10.61
C THR A 22 -6.51 -24.77 10.79
N LEU A 23 -6.77 -24.32 12.00
CA LEU A 23 -7.13 -22.94 12.29
C LEU A 23 -6.01 -21.97 11.94
N ALA A 24 -4.76 -22.30 12.28
CA ALA A 24 -3.60 -21.47 11.93
C ALA A 24 -3.41 -21.40 10.41
N LEU A 25 -3.53 -22.51 9.70
CA LEU A 25 -3.43 -22.55 8.23
C LEU A 25 -4.57 -21.75 7.57
N THR A 26 -5.80 -21.93 8.04
CA THR A 26 -6.95 -21.17 7.54
C THR A 26 -6.77 -19.67 7.78
N GLY A 27 -6.31 -19.30 8.99
CA GLY A 27 -6.01 -17.90 9.33
C GLY A 27 -4.91 -17.32 8.43
N TYR A 28 -3.86 -18.08 8.14
CA TYR A 28 -2.80 -17.68 7.22
C TYR A 28 -3.31 -17.48 5.78
N VAL A 29 -4.10 -18.44 5.26
CA VAL A 29 -4.67 -18.32 3.91
C VAL A 29 -5.57 -17.09 3.79
N LEU A 30 -6.47 -16.87 4.77
CA LEU A 30 -7.31 -15.68 4.81
C LEU A 30 -6.49 -14.39 4.88
N TYR A 31 -5.39 -14.39 5.62
CA TYR A 31 -4.51 -13.23 5.75
C TYR A 31 -3.80 -12.88 4.42
N VAL A 32 -3.31 -13.91 3.70
CA VAL A 32 -2.70 -13.73 2.37
C VAL A 32 -3.74 -13.23 1.34
N GLU A 33 -4.97 -13.74 1.38
CA GLU A 33 -6.06 -13.25 0.52
C GLU A 33 -6.45 -11.79 0.80
N LEU A 34 -6.33 -11.34 2.05
CA LEU A 34 -6.57 -9.95 2.42
C LEU A 34 -5.45 -9.00 1.94
N PHE A 35 -4.24 -9.52 1.68
CA PHE A 35 -3.09 -8.75 1.21
C PHE A 35 -2.54 -9.32 -0.10
N PRO A 36 -3.28 -9.24 -1.21
CA PRO A 36 -2.89 -9.85 -2.47
C PRO A 36 -1.69 -9.12 -3.12
N MET A 37 -0.85 -9.87 -3.85
CA MET A 37 0.20 -9.35 -4.72
C MET A 37 -0.25 -9.40 -6.19
N ARG A 38 -1.25 -8.61 -6.54
CA ARG A 38 -1.66 -8.48 -7.95
C ARG A 38 -0.69 -7.56 -8.69
N TYR A 39 -0.56 -7.74 -10.00
CA TYR A 39 0.27 -6.91 -10.89
C TYR A 39 1.76 -6.92 -10.50
N SER A 40 2.30 -8.08 -10.05
CA SER A 40 3.65 -8.18 -9.49
C SER A 40 4.73 -7.74 -10.49
N GLU A 41 4.65 -8.18 -11.74
CA GLU A 41 5.61 -7.79 -12.77
C GLU A 41 5.66 -6.27 -12.96
N THR A 42 4.49 -5.62 -13.04
CA THR A 42 4.37 -4.17 -13.20
C THR A 42 4.88 -3.43 -11.96
N VAL A 43 4.52 -3.90 -10.75
CA VAL A 43 4.98 -3.27 -9.50
C VAL A 43 6.50 -3.38 -9.36
N GLU A 44 7.08 -4.56 -9.62
CA GLU A 44 8.52 -4.78 -9.53
C GLU A 44 9.29 -3.95 -10.56
N GLN A 45 8.76 -3.85 -11.79
CA GLN A 45 9.36 -3.02 -12.83
C GLN A 45 9.44 -1.55 -12.37
N TYR A 46 8.31 -0.94 -11.99
CA TYR A 46 8.29 0.48 -11.61
C TYR A 46 8.91 0.76 -10.23
N ALA A 47 8.98 -0.22 -9.34
CA ALA A 47 9.79 -0.16 -8.13
C ALA A 47 11.28 0.00 -8.49
N ALA A 48 11.78 -0.83 -9.42
CA ALA A 48 13.17 -0.75 -9.88
C ALA A 48 13.49 0.57 -10.60
N GLU A 49 12.54 1.07 -11.44
CA GLU A 49 12.71 2.34 -12.17
C GLU A 49 12.75 3.56 -11.24
N THR A 50 11.98 3.55 -10.15
CA THR A 50 11.82 4.69 -9.24
C THR A 50 12.67 4.59 -7.97
N GLY A 51 13.23 3.42 -7.68
CA GLY A 51 13.98 3.15 -6.45
C GLY A 51 13.10 2.99 -5.21
N LEU A 52 11.77 2.89 -5.38
CA LEU A 52 10.86 2.62 -4.26
C LEU A 52 10.81 1.13 -3.92
N ASP A 53 10.62 0.82 -2.64
CA ASP A 53 10.37 -0.55 -2.20
C ASP A 53 9.02 -1.05 -2.74
N SER A 54 8.98 -2.27 -3.31
CA SER A 54 7.74 -2.89 -3.81
C SER A 54 6.67 -3.00 -2.72
N ASP A 55 7.06 -3.29 -1.47
CA ASP A 55 6.12 -3.37 -0.34
C ASP A 55 5.40 -2.05 -0.07
N LEU A 56 6.05 -0.92 -0.32
CA LEU A 56 5.44 0.41 -0.21
C LEU A 56 4.42 0.64 -1.32
N ILE A 57 4.75 0.29 -2.57
CA ILE A 57 3.83 0.42 -3.71
C ILE A 57 2.57 -0.42 -3.48
N TYR A 58 2.72 -1.69 -3.06
CA TYR A 58 1.59 -2.54 -2.67
C TYR A 58 0.74 -1.93 -1.56
N ALA A 59 1.38 -1.35 -0.55
CA ALA A 59 0.68 -0.71 0.57
C ALA A 59 -0.14 0.50 0.12
N VAL A 60 0.38 1.30 -0.82
CA VAL A 60 -0.35 2.44 -1.40
C VAL A 60 -1.52 1.94 -2.23
N ILE A 61 -1.33 1.02 -3.19
CA ILE A 61 -2.42 0.44 -4.00
C ILE A 61 -3.52 -0.14 -3.10
N HIS A 62 -3.12 -0.88 -2.06
CA HIS A 62 -4.08 -1.46 -1.13
C HIS A 62 -4.83 -0.38 -0.32
N THR A 63 -4.17 0.73 0.02
CA THR A 63 -4.80 1.82 0.78
C THR A 63 -5.77 2.60 -0.08
N GLU A 64 -5.42 2.86 -1.33
CA GLU A 64 -6.18 3.67 -2.27
C GLU A 64 -7.41 2.93 -2.81
N SER A 65 -7.23 1.75 -3.38
CA SER A 65 -8.29 1.05 -4.11
C SER A 65 -8.62 -0.35 -3.60
N LYS A 66 -7.78 -0.95 -2.75
CA LYS A 66 -7.79 -2.39 -2.44
C LYS A 66 -7.69 -3.23 -3.73
N PHE A 67 -6.82 -2.82 -4.65
CA PHE A 67 -6.62 -3.46 -5.96
C PHE A 67 -7.84 -3.45 -6.88
N ARG A 68 -8.76 -2.50 -6.73
CA ARG A 68 -9.87 -2.30 -7.69
C ARG A 68 -9.42 -1.34 -8.77
N GLU A 69 -9.26 -1.85 -9.99
CA GLU A 69 -8.83 -1.07 -11.15
C GLU A 69 -9.88 -0.07 -11.63
N ASP A 70 -11.16 -0.36 -11.37
CA ASP A 70 -12.32 0.47 -11.69
C ASP A 70 -12.71 1.46 -10.57
N ALA A 71 -11.88 1.60 -9.54
CA ALA A 71 -12.21 2.46 -8.40
C ALA A 71 -12.25 3.94 -8.82
N VAL A 72 -13.31 4.63 -8.41
CA VAL A 72 -13.47 6.08 -8.52
C VAL A 72 -13.84 6.65 -7.17
N SER A 73 -13.12 7.67 -6.72
CA SER A 73 -13.40 8.36 -5.46
C SER A 73 -14.42 9.49 -5.65
N PRO A 74 -15.01 10.03 -4.55
CA PRO A 74 -15.86 11.21 -4.62
C PRO A 74 -15.15 12.48 -5.18
N MET A 75 -13.82 12.48 -5.18
CA MET A 75 -12.97 13.56 -5.72
C MET A 75 -12.43 13.22 -7.12
N ASP A 76 -13.08 12.28 -7.82
CA ASP A 76 -12.76 11.83 -9.17
C ASP A 76 -11.33 11.26 -9.33
N ALA A 77 -10.74 10.74 -8.26
CA ALA A 77 -9.51 9.98 -8.36
C ALA A 77 -9.80 8.55 -8.84
N LYS A 78 -8.98 8.05 -9.77
CA LYS A 78 -9.25 6.84 -10.58
C LYS A 78 -8.19 5.76 -10.41
N GLY A 79 -8.63 4.52 -10.52
CA GLY A 79 -7.79 3.34 -10.65
C GLY A 79 -7.08 2.90 -9.37
N LEU A 80 -6.06 2.06 -9.54
CA LEU A 80 -5.36 1.36 -8.46
C LEU A 80 -4.71 2.29 -7.44
N MET A 81 -4.08 3.37 -7.89
CA MET A 81 -3.36 4.34 -7.06
C MET A 81 -4.10 5.67 -6.91
N GLN A 82 -5.37 5.73 -7.35
CA GLN A 82 -6.28 6.87 -7.17
C GLN A 82 -5.68 8.20 -7.63
N ILE A 83 -5.37 8.29 -8.91
CA ILE A 83 -4.88 9.51 -9.56
C ILE A 83 -6.07 10.28 -10.12
N ASN A 84 -6.19 11.58 -9.84
CA ASN A 84 -7.17 12.45 -10.47
C ASN A 84 -6.64 13.04 -11.79
N GLU A 85 -7.53 13.56 -12.62
CA GLU A 85 -7.23 14.09 -13.95
C GLU A 85 -6.09 15.12 -13.93
N ILE A 86 -6.16 16.13 -13.06
CA ILE A 86 -5.15 17.20 -12.97
C ILE A 86 -3.76 16.63 -12.63
N THR A 87 -3.71 15.67 -11.71
CA THR A 87 -2.45 15.01 -11.35
C THR A 87 -1.97 14.11 -12.49
N GLY A 88 -2.90 13.43 -13.18
CA GLY A 88 -2.61 12.60 -14.34
C GLY A 88 -2.00 13.42 -15.48
N GLU A 89 -2.56 14.57 -15.81
CA GLU A 89 -2.01 15.50 -16.80
C GLU A 89 -0.61 15.96 -16.42
N PHE A 90 -0.39 16.38 -15.18
CA PHE A 90 0.94 16.76 -14.71
C PHE A 90 1.96 15.61 -14.85
N ILE A 91 1.57 14.39 -14.47
CA ILE A 91 2.46 13.21 -14.56
C ILE A 91 2.74 12.86 -16.02
N SER A 92 1.72 12.90 -16.88
CA SER A 92 1.84 12.57 -18.30
C SER A 92 2.81 13.49 -19.02
N GLU A 93 2.79 14.80 -18.71
CA GLU A 93 3.78 15.75 -19.21
C GLU A 93 5.20 15.39 -18.77
N LYS A 94 5.38 15.00 -17.50
CA LYS A 94 6.70 14.64 -16.96
C LYS A 94 7.25 13.33 -17.49
N LEU A 95 6.37 12.38 -17.82
CA LEU A 95 6.70 11.08 -18.41
C LEU A 95 6.69 11.07 -19.94
N GLU A 96 6.47 12.24 -20.57
CA GLU A 96 6.38 12.42 -22.03
C GLU A 96 5.34 11.49 -22.69
N MET A 97 4.19 11.29 -22.04
CA MET A 97 3.08 10.46 -22.51
C MET A 97 2.15 11.28 -23.42
N ALA A 98 2.54 11.42 -24.71
CA ALA A 98 1.90 12.35 -25.65
C ALA A 98 0.39 12.09 -25.89
N ASP A 99 -0.05 10.85 -25.79
CA ASP A 99 -1.44 10.44 -26.09
C ASP A 99 -2.23 10.07 -24.82
N PHE A 100 -1.81 10.55 -23.65
CA PHE A 100 -2.49 10.25 -22.38
C PHE A 100 -3.90 10.83 -22.39
N LEU A 101 -4.86 9.98 -22.04
CA LEU A 101 -6.26 10.35 -21.79
C LEU A 101 -6.63 9.98 -20.35
N ASP A 102 -7.52 10.74 -19.74
CA ASP A 102 -7.99 10.49 -18.37
C ASP A 102 -8.54 9.05 -18.16
N GLY A 103 -9.15 8.47 -19.19
CA GLY A 103 -9.59 7.06 -19.19
C GLY A 103 -8.48 6.05 -19.04
N ASP A 104 -7.24 6.39 -19.39
CA ASP A 104 -6.08 5.48 -19.25
C ASP A 104 -5.72 5.22 -17.78
N LEU A 105 -6.23 6.05 -16.87
CA LEU A 105 -6.09 5.82 -15.43
C LEU A 105 -6.80 4.56 -14.92
N PHE A 106 -7.68 3.95 -15.71
CA PHE A 106 -8.24 2.63 -15.41
C PHE A 106 -7.40 1.47 -15.93
N ILE A 107 -6.36 1.73 -16.73
CA ILE A 107 -5.42 0.72 -17.19
C ILE A 107 -4.40 0.46 -16.07
N PRO A 108 -4.34 -0.79 -15.50
CA PRO A 108 -3.49 -1.08 -14.36
C PRO A 108 -2.03 -0.66 -14.52
N GLU A 109 -1.43 -1.00 -15.66
CA GLU A 109 -0.04 -0.67 -15.95
C GLU A 109 0.21 0.84 -15.98
N THR A 110 -0.64 1.60 -16.68
CA THR A 110 -0.56 3.06 -16.74
C THR A 110 -0.70 3.68 -15.35
N ASN A 111 -1.71 3.24 -14.59
CA ASN A 111 -1.98 3.78 -13.26
C ASN A 111 -0.85 3.48 -12.26
N ILE A 112 -0.31 2.26 -12.25
CA ILE A 112 0.83 1.89 -11.39
C ILE A 112 2.08 2.68 -11.81
N ARG A 113 2.39 2.77 -13.10
CA ARG A 113 3.52 3.57 -13.61
C ARG A 113 3.44 5.01 -13.12
N MET A 114 2.31 5.66 -13.38
CA MET A 114 2.10 7.06 -13.05
C MET A 114 2.09 7.30 -11.53
N GLY A 115 1.37 6.47 -10.77
CA GLY A 115 1.26 6.60 -9.32
C GLY A 115 2.58 6.34 -8.59
N THR A 116 3.34 5.33 -9.03
CA THR A 116 4.65 5.01 -8.47
C THR A 116 5.66 6.14 -8.75
N TRP A 117 5.70 6.63 -9.99
CA TRP A 117 6.53 7.78 -10.33
C TRP A 117 6.17 9.03 -9.51
N TYR A 118 4.88 9.32 -9.36
CA TYR A 118 4.42 10.49 -8.59
C TYR A 118 4.75 10.38 -7.11
N LEU A 119 4.62 9.18 -6.53
CA LEU A 119 5.01 8.93 -5.16
C LEU A 119 6.51 9.16 -4.94
N SER A 120 7.35 8.62 -5.83
CA SER A 120 8.81 8.85 -5.80
C SER A 120 9.14 10.33 -5.94
N TYR A 121 8.53 11.01 -6.91
CA TYR A 121 8.68 12.45 -7.11
C TYR A 121 8.35 13.26 -5.84
N LEU A 122 7.26 12.93 -5.16
CA LEU A 122 6.87 13.61 -3.93
C LEU A 122 7.82 13.32 -2.76
N MET A 123 8.31 12.10 -2.64
CA MET A 123 9.31 11.75 -1.62
C MET A 123 10.63 12.49 -1.83
N GLU A 124 11.08 12.60 -3.08
CA GLU A 124 12.26 13.39 -3.42
C GLU A 124 12.03 14.89 -3.16
N LEU A 125 10.89 15.43 -3.60
CA LEU A 125 10.52 16.83 -3.45
C LEU A 125 10.50 17.28 -1.99
N PHE A 126 10.06 16.43 -1.08
CA PHE A 126 9.92 16.75 0.35
C PHE A 126 11.00 16.12 1.23
N GLY A 127 11.89 15.30 0.67
CA GLY A 127 13.03 14.70 1.36
C GLY A 127 12.69 13.61 2.39
N GLY A 128 11.45 13.09 2.39
CA GLY A 128 11.02 12.09 3.36
C GLY A 128 9.78 11.29 2.95
N GLU A 129 9.71 10.06 3.46
CA GLU A 129 8.55 9.18 3.21
C GLU A 129 7.26 9.72 3.82
N THR A 130 7.32 10.27 5.05
CA THR A 130 6.14 10.83 5.73
C THR A 130 5.55 11.97 4.93
N GLU A 131 6.39 12.91 4.54
CA GLU A 131 6.06 14.11 3.80
C GLU A 131 5.56 13.77 2.40
N GLY A 132 6.23 12.82 1.72
CA GLY A 132 5.82 12.32 0.42
C GLY A 132 4.44 11.65 0.45
N LEU A 133 4.18 10.77 1.42
CA LEU A 133 2.87 10.13 1.63
C LEU A 133 1.79 11.16 2.00
N ALA A 134 2.13 12.11 2.87
CA ALA A 134 1.21 13.20 3.22
C ALA A 134 0.88 14.06 2.00
N ALA A 135 1.86 14.35 1.14
CA ALA A 135 1.68 15.12 -0.08
C ALA A 135 0.89 14.33 -1.15
N TYR A 136 1.06 13.02 -1.20
CA TYR A 136 0.28 12.16 -2.09
C TYR A 136 -1.22 12.24 -1.77
N ASN A 137 -1.58 12.19 -0.50
CA ASN A 137 -2.98 12.23 -0.06
C ASN A 137 -3.55 13.65 0.02
N ALA A 138 -2.81 14.60 0.60
CA ALA A 138 -3.34 15.96 0.86
C ALA A 138 -3.01 16.97 -0.25
N GLY A 139 -2.08 16.66 -1.12
CA GLY A 139 -1.53 17.54 -2.14
C GLY A 139 -0.28 18.30 -1.67
N PRO A 140 0.69 18.54 -2.60
CA PRO A 140 1.99 19.12 -2.27
C PRO A 140 1.91 20.56 -1.72
N SER A 141 0.94 21.36 -2.16
CA SER A 141 0.79 22.73 -1.68
C SER A 141 0.41 22.80 -0.20
N ARG A 142 -0.43 21.88 0.27
CA ARG A 142 -0.79 21.80 1.69
C ARG A 142 0.40 21.38 2.55
N VAL A 143 1.15 20.37 2.13
CA VAL A 143 2.34 19.92 2.87
C VAL A 143 3.39 21.03 2.95
N ARG A 144 3.63 21.80 1.89
CA ARG A 144 4.49 22.99 1.97
C ARG A 144 4.02 23.99 3.02
N SER A 145 2.71 24.25 3.08
CA SER A 145 2.15 25.18 4.07
C SER A 145 2.28 24.65 5.51
N TRP A 146 2.15 23.31 5.70
CA TRP A 146 2.34 22.69 7.01
C TRP A 146 3.79 22.72 7.45
N LEU A 147 4.74 22.42 6.55
CA LEU A 147 6.18 22.50 6.85
C LEU A 147 6.62 23.92 7.25
N ALA A 148 6.03 24.94 6.64
CA ALA A 148 6.32 26.35 6.95
C ALA A 148 5.67 26.83 8.26
N ASN A 149 4.72 26.10 8.83
CA ASN A 149 4.06 26.45 10.08
C ASN A 149 4.73 25.74 11.27
N PRO A 150 5.31 26.48 12.26
CA PRO A 150 5.99 25.87 13.40
C PRO A 150 5.13 24.95 14.29
N GLU A 151 3.81 25.01 14.15
CA GLU A 151 2.88 24.09 14.84
C GLU A 151 2.87 22.69 14.22
N TYR A 152 3.21 22.58 12.92
CA TYR A 152 3.08 21.33 12.16
C TYR A 152 4.38 20.82 11.56
N GLY A 153 5.41 21.67 11.46
CA GLY A 153 6.69 21.30 10.86
C GLY A 153 7.85 22.18 11.33
N ASP A 154 9.07 21.73 11.03
CA ASP A 154 10.31 22.44 11.32
C ASP A 154 10.96 23.11 10.07
N GLY A 155 10.20 23.18 9.00
CA GLY A 155 10.66 23.64 7.67
C GLY A 155 11.11 22.51 6.75
N THR A 156 11.44 21.33 7.30
CA THR A 156 11.92 20.16 6.55
C THR A 156 11.06 18.93 6.85
N ASN A 157 10.73 18.71 8.10
CA ASN A 157 9.99 17.53 8.55
C ASN A 157 8.64 17.93 9.16
N LEU A 158 7.61 17.13 8.93
CA LEU A 158 6.33 17.25 9.61
C LEU A 158 6.45 16.70 11.05
N THR A 159 6.24 17.55 12.03
CA THR A 159 6.16 17.17 13.44
C THR A 159 4.75 16.74 13.82
N ASN A 160 3.75 17.24 13.08
CA ASN A 160 2.35 16.91 13.22
C ASN A 160 1.63 17.03 11.86
N ILE A 161 0.69 16.14 11.57
CA ILE A 161 -0.17 16.23 10.38
C ILE A 161 -1.53 16.76 10.83
N PRO A 162 -1.91 18.01 10.48
CA PRO A 162 -3.10 18.64 11.03
C PRO A 162 -4.42 18.03 10.54
N PHE A 163 -4.39 17.39 9.36
CA PHE A 163 -5.57 16.72 8.80
C PHE A 163 -5.62 15.26 9.23
N LYS A 164 -6.60 14.92 10.05
CA LYS A 164 -6.78 13.55 10.57
C LYS A 164 -6.93 12.49 9.49
N GLU A 165 -7.50 12.85 8.35
CA GLU A 165 -7.59 11.98 7.18
C GLU A 165 -6.19 11.60 6.68
N THR A 166 -5.33 12.60 6.48
CA THR A 166 -3.97 12.40 5.98
C THR A 166 -3.07 11.70 7.01
N GLU A 167 -3.19 12.04 8.28
CA GLU A 167 -2.51 11.33 9.36
C GLU A 167 -2.88 9.83 9.36
N ASN A 168 -4.18 9.52 9.29
CA ASN A 168 -4.67 8.16 9.20
C ASN A 168 -4.22 7.46 7.90
N TYR A 169 -4.13 8.19 6.79
CA TYR A 169 -3.63 7.66 5.52
C TYR A 169 -2.18 7.20 5.66
N VAL A 170 -1.29 8.06 6.12
CA VAL A 170 0.13 7.75 6.34
C VAL A 170 0.28 6.55 7.28
N MET A 171 -0.47 6.52 8.39
CA MET A 171 -0.46 5.38 9.31
C MET A 171 -0.91 4.07 8.62
N ARG A 172 -2.00 4.12 7.83
CA ARG A 172 -2.51 2.92 7.13
C ARG A 172 -1.52 2.39 6.11
N VAL A 173 -0.89 3.28 5.31
CA VAL A 173 0.14 2.87 4.35
C VAL A 173 1.29 2.18 5.07
N ARG A 174 1.85 2.78 6.11
CA ARG A 174 2.95 2.19 6.90
C ARG A 174 2.61 0.86 7.56
N GLN A 175 1.39 0.72 8.08
CA GLN A 175 0.94 -0.55 8.65
C GLN A 175 0.86 -1.64 7.57
N ARG A 176 0.28 -1.32 6.41
CA ARG A 176 0.19 -2.25 5.28
C ARG A 176 1.56 -2.60 4.72
N GLN A 177 2.45 -1.63 4.59
CA GLN A 177 3.82 -1.87 4.15
C GLN A 177 4.53 -2.89 5.05
N LYS A 178 4.44 -2.73 6.37
CA LYS A 178 5.00 -3.72 7.33
C LYS A 178 4.40 -5.12 7.13
N ILE A 179 3.11 -5.20 6.84
CA ILE A 179 2.44 -6.48 6.60
C ILE A 179 2.95 -7.10 5.30
N TYR A 180 3.01 -6.35 4.19
CA TYR A 180 3.56 -6.83 2.92
C TYR A 180 5.01 -7.27 3.08
N ARG A 181 5.84 -6.49 3.78
CA ARG A 181 7.24 -6.85 4.06
C ARG A 181 7.36 -8.18 4.79
N VAL A 182 6.57 -8.41 5.82
CA VAL A 182 6.57 -9.67 6.58
C VAL A 182 6.05 -10.83 5.75
N LEU A 183 5.03 -10.64 4.91
CA LEU A 183 4.41 -11.72 4.15
C LEU A 183 5.25 -12.17 2.96
N TYR A 184 5.89 -11.21 2.24
CA TYR A 184 6.39 -11.46 0.90
C TYR A 184 7.85 -11.06 0.68
N PHE A 185 8.40 -10.13 1.47
CA PHE A 185 9.72 -9.54 1.27
C PHE A 185 10.66 -9.76 2.46
N TRP A 186 10.39 -10.75 3.25
CA TRP A 186 11.27 -11.10 4.36
C TRP A 186 12.57 -11.74 3.83
N ASN A 187 13.66 -10.98 3.88
CA ASN A 187 15.04 -11.46 3.73
C ASN A 187 15.79 -11.29 5.06
#